data_4554878a2f7dd560671fcca6da594236
#
_entry.id   4554878a2f7dd560671fcca6da594236
#
_cell.length_a   1.000
_cell.length_b   1.000
_cell.length_c   1.000
_cell.angle_alpha   90.00
_cell.angle_beta   90.00
_cell.angle_gamma   90.00
#
_symmetry.space_group_name_H-M   'P 1'
#
loop_
_entity.id
_entity.type
_entity.pdbx_description
1 polymer ?
#
loop_
_entity_poly.entity_id
_entity_poly.type
_entity_poly.pdbx_seq_one_letter_code
_entity_poly.pdbx_strand_id
1 'polypeptide(L)'
;MSASNSGENPYTHVQFDTSVGTFVVELYYRHAPRTCCNMAALAESGYYDGTIFHRIIRDFMVQGGDPTGTGRGGESIYGGKFADEITRNLKHTGAGIVSMANSGPNTNGSQFFVTLKSTPFLDGKHTIFGRIYSGMGVVQRMGMTPTDDEDRPRSPITIHQARPFRGPPPPKPQQGAAALGAGQAHARITAS
;
A
#
# COMPACT_ATOMS: atom_id res chain seq x y z
N MET A 1 -33.23 12.63 -0.41
CA MET A 1 -32.36 12.93 -1.54
C MET A 1 -31.55 11.70 -1.84
N SER A 2 -31.64 11.22 -3.03
CA SER A 2 -31.35 9.86 -3.48
C SER A 2 -29.89 9.49 -3.30
N ALA A 3 -29.61 8.46 -2.49
CA ALA A 3 -28.39 7.69 -2.59
C ALA A 3 -28.46 6.89 -3.89
N SER A 4 -27.70 7.28 -4.88
CA SER A 4 -27.53 6.51 -6.10
C SER A 4 -26.76 5.23 -5.75
N ASN A 5 -27.49 4.17 -5.57
CA ASN A 5 -27.01 2.82 -5.45
C ASN A 5 -26.61 2.32 -6.85
N SER A 6 -25.43 2.69 -7.31
CA SER A 6 -24.81 2.04 -8.45
C SER A 6 -23.84 0.97 -7.90
N GLY A 7 -24.25 -0.28 -7.98
CA GLY A 7 -23.46 -1.44 -7.55
C GLY A 7 -22.21 -1.71 -8.39
N GLU A 8 -21.62 -0.70 -8.98
CA GLU A 8 -20.32 -0.76 -9.62
C GLU A 8 -19.25 -0.36 -8.59
N ASN A 9 -18.41 -1.30 -8.31
CA ASN A 9 -17.21 -1.10 -7.53
C ASN A 9 -16.25 -0.18 -8.30
N PRO A 10 -16.09 1.10 -7.89
CA PRO A 10 -15.43 2.08 -8.74
C PRO A 10 -13.92 1.89 -8.82
N TYR A 11 -13.30 1.34 -7.79
CA TYR A 11 -11.85 1.24 -7.67
C TYR A 11 -11.39 -0.19 -7.39
N THR A 12 -10.45 -0.70 -8.18
CA THR A 12 -9.89 -2.04 -8.03
C THR A 12 -8.46 -2.06 -7.53
N HIS A 13 -7.77 -0.93 -7.61
CA HIS A 13 -6.38 -0.79 -7.22
C HIS A 13 -6.14 0.50 -6.44
N VAL A 14 -5.15 0.49 -5.56
CA VAL A 14 -4.63 1.69 -4.90
C VAL A 14 -3.12 1.75 -5.10
N GLN A 15 -2.62 2.85 -5.65
CA GLN A 15 -1.20 3.12 -5.78
C GLN A 15 -0.72 3.94 -4.59
N PHE A 16 0.39 3.55 -4.02
CA PHE A 16 1.10 4.25 -2.96
C PHE A 16 2.45 4.74 -3.49
N ASP A 17 2.60 6.05 -3.55
CA ASP A 17 3.87 6.71 -3.84
C ASP A 17 4.56 7.04 -2.53
N THR A 18 5.73 6.46 -2.31
CA THR A 18 6.45 6.60 -1.04
C THR A 18 7.85 7.17 -1.25
N SER A 19 8.47 7.60 -0.16
CA SER A 19 9.86 8.09 -0.16
C SER A 19 10.90 7.07 -0.65
N VAL A 20 10.54 5.77 -0.72
CA VAL A 20 11.44 4.69 -1.16
C VAL A 20 10.97 3.98 -2.44
N GLY A 21 9.93 4.49 -3.08
CA GLY A 21 9.40 4.00 -4.35
C GLY A 21 7.89 3.82 -4.33
N THR A 22 7.37 3.32 -5.45
CA THR A 22 5.93 3.13 -5.67
C THR A 22 5.57 1.66 -5.63
N PHE A 23 4.45 1.34 -4.99
CA PHE A 23 3.81 0.03 -5.08
C PHE A 23 2.31 0.17 -5.29
N VAL A 24 1.68 -0.88 -5.79
CA VAL A 24 0.25 -0.92 -6.11
C VAL A 24 -0.38 -2.10 -5.40
N VAL A 25 -1.52 -1.86 -4.77
CA VAL A 25 -2.36 -2.87 -4.13
C VAL A 25 -3.54 -3.18 -5.02
N GLU A 26 -3.81 -4.47 -5.29
CA GLU A 26 -5.08 -4.95 -5.86
C GLU A 26 -6.05 -5.25 -4.72
N LEU A 27 -7.29 -4.80 -4.86
CA LEU A 27 -8.32 -4.90 -3.82
C LEU A 27 -9.24 -6.11 -4.04
N TYR A 28 -9.50 -6.87 -2.99
CA TYR A 28 -10.32 -8.10 -3.02
C TYR A 28 -11.77 -7.84 -2.62
N TYR A 29 -12.51 -7.11 -3.44
CA TYR A 29 -13.89 -6.72 -3.13
C TYR A 29 -14.86 -7.89 -2.93
N ARG A 30 -14.64 -9.02 -3.61
CA ARG A 30 -15.49 -10.20 -3.42
C ARG A 30 -15.38 -10.79 -2.02
N HIS A 31 -14.27 -10.55 -1.33
CA HIS A 31 -13.98 -11.14 -0.03
C HIS A 31 -14.12 -10.16 1.12
N ALA A 32 -13.79 -8.90 0.90
CA ALA A 32 -13.78 -7.86 1.92
C ALA A 32 -14.30 -6.51 1.37
N PRO A 33 -15.57 -6.44 0.94
CA PRO A 33 -16.11 -5.27 0.24
C PRO A 33 -16.06 -3.99 1.08
N ARG A 34 -16.39 -4.05 2.37
CA ARG A 34 -16.36 -2.88 3.24
C ARG A 34 -14.94 -2.39 3.51
N THR A 35 -14.02 -3.32 3.70
CA THR A 35 -12.59 -3.01 3.91
C THR A 35 -11.98 -2.38 2.65
N CYS A 36 -12.29 -2.90 1.47
CA CYS A 36 -11.85 -2.33 0.21
C CYS A 36 -12.43 -0.94 -0.04
N CYS A 37 -13.71 -0.72 0.23
CA CYS A 37 -14.33 0.61 0.17
C CYS A 37 -13.65 1.59 1.12
N ASN A 38 -13.36 1.17 2.34
CA ASN A 38 -12.65 1.98 3.32
C ASN A 38 -11.27 2.40 2.81
N MET A 39 -10.46 1.45 2.34
CA MET A 39 -9.12 1.73 1.79
C MET A 39 -9.19 2.68 0.60
N ALA A 40 -10.06 2.44 -0.36
CA ALA A 40 -10.18 3.26 -1.56
C ALA A 40 -10.64 4.69 -1.24
N ALA A 41 -11.64 4.85 -0.38
CA ALA A 41 -12.16 6.16 0.00
C ALA A 41 -11.16 6.97 0.85
N LEU A 42 -10.44 6.32 1.75
CA LEU A 42 -9.36 6.97 2.51
C LEU A 42 -8.23 7.42 1.58
N ALA A 43 -7.85 6.61 0.60
CA ALA A 43 -6.84 6.99 -0.40
C ALA A 43 -7.33 8.17 -1.27
N GLU A 44 -8.58 8.15 -1.72
CA GLU A 44 -9.18 9.20 -2.54
C GLU A 44 -9.25 10.54 -1.81
N SER A 45 -9.55 10.52 -0.52
CA SER A 45 -9.62 11.73 0.31
C SER A 45 -8.26 12.32 0.70
N GLY A 46 -7.15 11.66 0.34
CA GLY A 46 -5.82 12.08 0.77
C GLY A 46 -5.49 11.75 2.24
N TYR A 47 -6.28 10.90 2.88
CA TYR A 47 -6.11 10.55 4.29
C TYR A 47 -4.74 9.93 4.60
N TYR A 48 -4.18 9.16 3.66
CA TYR A 48 -2.89 8.52 3.82
C TYR A 48 -1.70 9.42 3.42
N ASP A 49 -1.95 10.55 2.77
CA ASP A 49 -0.90 11.44 2.30
C ASP A 49 -0.14 12.06 3.48
N GLY A 50 1.18 11.99 3.45
CA GLY A 50 2.05 12.45 4.53
C GLY A 50 2.17 11.50 5.72
N THR A 51 1.47 10.37 5.75
CA THR A 51 1.58 9.37 6.82
C THR A 51 2.81 8.48 6.64
N ILE A 52 3.25 7.84 7.71
CA ILE A 52 4.46 7.02 7.72
C ILE A 52 4.15 5.53 7.94
N PHE A 53 5.08 4.69 7.52
CA PHE A 53 5.14 3.30 7.98
C PHE A 53 5.80 3.28 9.36
N HIS A 54 4.99 3.34 10.41
CA HIS A 54 5.44 3.52 11.79
C HIS A 54 5.99 2.26 12.45
N ARG A 55 5.73 1.08 11.89
CA ARG A 55 6.19 -0.20 12.41
C ARG A 55 6.62 -1.14 11.30
N ILE A 56 7.85 -1.58 11.34
CA ILE A 56 8.43 -2.53 10.39
C ILE A 56 9.16 -3.62 11.17
N ILE A 57 8.77 -4.87 10.94
CA ILE A 57 9.46 -6.02 11.49
C ILE A 57 10.02 -6.83 10.33
N ARG A 58 11.34 -6.94 10.28
CA ARG A 58 12.05 -7.69 9.25
C ARG A 58 11.54 -9.12 9.16
N ASP A 59 11.38 -9.62 7.93
CA ASP A 59 10.85 -10.96 7.66
C ASP A 59 9.44 -11.21 8.22
N PHE A 60 8.72 -10.18 8.56
CA PHE A 60 7.34 -10.28 9.03
C PHE A 60 6.40 -9.37 8.25
N MET A 61 6.41 -8.07 8.50
CA MET A 61 5.48 -7.14 7.84
C MET A 61 5.95 -5.69 7.89
N VAL A 62 5.35 -4.86 7.04
CA VAL A 62 5.43 -3.40 7.09
C VAL A 62 4.04 -2.84 7.39
N GLN A 63 3.90 -1.97 8.39
CA GLN A 63 2.63 -1.45 8.88
C GLN A 63 2.59 0.07 8.82
N GLY A 64 1.48 0.61 8.32
CA GLY A 64 1.22 2.03 8.24
C GLY A 64 -0.26 2.36 8.27
N GLY A 65 -0.62 3.56 7.83
CA GLY A 65 -1.99 4.01 7.74
C GLY A 65 -2.55 4.70 8.99
N ASP A 66 -1.67 5.04 9.94
CA ASP A 66 -2.03 5.83 11.11
C ASP A 66 -1.56 7.28 10.90
N PRO A 67 -2.49 8.26 10.76
CA PRO A 67 -2.11 9.67 10.60
C PRO A 67 -1.29 10.23 11.75
N THR A 68 -1.46 9.70 12.96
CA THR A 68 -0.69 10.14 14.14
C THR A 68 0.71 9.54 14.17
N GLY A 69 0.95 8.46 13.42
CA GLY A 69 2.23 7.75 13.40
C GLY A 69 2.61 7.07 14.72
N THR A 70 1.69 6.95 15.66
CA THR A 70 1.92 6.37 16.99
C THR A 70 1.58 4.88 17.07
N GLY A 71 0.84 4.36 16.09
CA GLY A 71 0.27 3.01 16.10
C GLY A 71 -1.06 2.91 16.87
N ARG A 72 -1.55 4.00 17.44
CA ARG A 72 -2.80 4.05 18.23
C ARG A 72 -3.91 4.84 17.56
N GLY A 73 -3.61 5.55 16.48
CA GLY A 73 -4.56 6.38 15.75
C GLY A 73 -5.15 5.67 14.54
N GLY A 74 -5.92 6.45 13.79
CA GLY A 74 -6.55 6.03 12.55
C GLY A 74 -8.01 5.62 12.71
N GLU A 75 -8.84 6.16 11.82
CA GLU A 75 -10.28 5.92 11.79
C GLU A 75 -10.71 5.43 10.43
N SER A 76 -11.81 4.70 10.40
CA SER A 76 -12.45 4.29 9.16
C SER A 76 -13.34 5.39 8.59
N ILE A 77 -13.75 5.22 7.33
CA ILE A 77 -14.77 6.07 6.70
C ILE A 77 -16.16 5.91 7.34
N TYR A 78 -16.34 4.90 8.18
CA TYR A 78 -17.63 4.58 8.82
C TYR A 78 -17.83 5.27 10.17
N GLY A 79 -16.88 6.10 10.58
CA GLY A 79 -16.96 6.84 11.85
C GLY A 79 -16.54 5.99 13.06
N GLY A 80 -15.30 5.49 13.05
CA GLY A 80 -14.73 4.66 14.11
C GLY A 80 -14.25 3.32 13.61
N LYS A 81 -14.45 2.28 14.39
CA LYS A 81 -14.04 0.90 14.07
C LYS A 81 -15.15 0.15 13.35
N PHE A 82 -14.78 -0.81 12.49
CA PHE A 82 -15.74 -1.65 11.78
C PHE A 82 -15.37 -3.14 11.86
N ALA A 83 -16.37 -3.98 11.57
CA ALA A 83 -16.29 -5.42 11.73
C ALA A 83 -15.27 -6.07 10.77
N ASP A 84 -14.72 -7.19 11.19
CA ASP A 84 -13.89 -8.05 10.36
C ASP A 84 -14.68 -8.65 9.20
N GLU A 85 -13.99 -8.85 8.07
CA GLU A 85 -14.48 -9.57 6.90
C GLU A 85 -13.55 -10.75 6.63
N ILE A 86 -13.55 -11.72 7.53
CA ILE A 86 -12.66 -12.89 7.48
C ILE A 86 -13.33 -14.01 6.71
N THR A 87 -12.63 -14.58 5.72
CA THR A 87 -13.09 -15.72 4.95
C THR A 87 -12.12 -16.90 5.08
N ARG A 88 -12.65 -18.12 4.99
CA ARG A 88 -11.83 -19.35 5.02
C ARG A 88 -10.94 -19.50 3.79
N ASN A 89 -11.27 -18.80 2.70
CA ASN A 89 -10.58 -18.91 1.42
C ASN A 89 -9.30 -18.07 1.33
N LEU A 90 -9.14 -17.09 2.23
CA LEU A 90 -7.97 -16.22 2.24
C LEU A 90 -7.08 -16.53 3.45
N LYS A 91 -5.80 -16.70 3.17
CA LYS A 91 -4.76 -17.02 4.14
C LYS A 91 -3.53 -16.14 3.91
N HIS A 92 -2.77 -15.89 4.97
CA HIS A 92 -1.49 -15.18 4.89
C HIS A 92 -0.38 -16.13 4.42
N THR A 93 -0.46 -16.57 3.17
CA THR A 93 0.35 -17.67 2.61
C THR A 93 1.74 -17.28 2.16
N GLY A 94 2.04 -15.99 2.07
CA GLY A 94 3.33 -15.53 1.55
C GLY A 94 3.52 -14.03 1.69
N ALA A 95 4.57 -13.52 1.05
CA ALA A 95 4.83 -12.10 0.98
C ALA A 95 3.82 -11.37 0.08
N GLY A 96 3.53 -10.11 0.42
CA GLY A 96 2.69 -9.23 -0.41
C GLY A 96 1.20 -9.32 -0.13
N ILE A 97 0.75 -10.02 0.92
CA ILE A 97 -0.64 -10.01 1.37
C ILE A 97 -0.91 -8.72 2.12
N VAL A 98 -2.01 -8.04 1.76
CA VAL A 98 -2.43 -6.79 2.40
C VAL A 98 -3.62 -7.07 3.33
N SER A 99 -3.46 -6.71 4.58
CA SER A 99 -4.37 -7.07 5.67
C SER A 99 -4.56 -5.91 6.64
N MET A 100 -5.68 -5.90 7.38
CA MET A 100 -5.96 -4.85 8.35
C MET A 100 -5.26 -5.10 9.68
N ALA A 101 -4.60 -4.08 10.20
CA ALA A 101 -4.21 -4.04 11.60
C ALA A 101 -5.44 -3.83 12.48
N ASN A 102 -5.43 -4.41 13.68
CA ASN A 102 -6.51 -4.26 14.65
C ASN A 102 -6.00 -4.42 16.09
N SER A 103 -6.89 -4.17 17.05
CA SER A 103 -6.66 -4.34 18.49
C SER A 103 -7.55 -5.43 19.07
N GLY A 104 -7.88 -6.44 18.31
CA GLY A 104 -8.80 -7.51 18.61
C GLY A 104 -9.93 -7.61 17.60
N PRO A 105 -10.93 -8.48 17.82
CA PRO A 105 -12.02 -8.68 16.87
C PRO A 105 -12.80 -7.40 16.60
N ASN A 106 -13.13 -7.16 15.33
CA ASN A 106 -14.02 -6.07 14.89
C ASN A 106 -13.53 -4.67 15.29
N THR A 107 -12.21 -4.44 15.20
CA THR A 107 -11.60 -3.14 15.54
C THR A 107 -10.80 -2.55 14.36
N ASN A 108 -11.27 -2.73 13.12
CA ASN A 108 -10.63 -2.18 11.94
C ASN A 108 -10.83 -0.67 11.84
N GLY A 109 -9.78 0.05 11.55
CA GLY A 109 -9.79 1.51 11.32
C GLY A 109 -9.18 1.87 9.97
N SER A 110 -8.05 2.55 9.99
CA SER A 110 -7.29 2.91 8.79
C SER A 110 -5.95 2.19 8.66
N GLN A 111 -5.43 1.61 9.74
CA GLN A 111 -4.12 0.96 9.73
C GLN A 111 -4.16 -0.37 8.97
N PHE A 112 -3.14 -0.59 8.18
CA PHE A 112 -2.95 -1.81 7.40
C PHE A 112 -1.49 -2.27 7.44
N PHE A 113 -1.26 -3.52 7.07
CA PHE A 113 0.09 -4.05 6.90
C PHE A 113 0.21 -4.88 5.62
N VAL A 114 1.44 -4.99 5.16
CA VAL A 114 1.82 -5.86 4.04
C VAL A 114 2.79 -6.91 4.56
N THR A 115 2.50 -8.17 4.31
CA THR A 115 3.36 -9.28 4.75
C THR A 115 4.65 -9.35 3.94
N LEU A 116 5.74 -9.76 4.57
CA LEU A 116 7.04 -10.00 3.94
C LEU A 116 7.34 -11.49 3.74
N LYS A 117 6.57 -12.36 4.38
CA LYS A 117 6.58 -13.81 4.21
C LYS A 117 5.26 -14.42 4.65
N SER A 118 5.15 -15.74 4.64
CA SER A 118 3.99 -16.46 5.19
C SER A 118 3.85 -16.22 6.69
N THR A 119 2.62 -15.87 7.13
CA THR A 119 2.30 -15.55 8.53
C THR A 119 1.00 -16.24 8.95
N PRO A 120 0.95 -17.57 8.98
CA PRO A 120 -0.29 -18.33 9.21
C PRO A 120 -0.91 -18.07 10.59
N PHE A 121 -0.15 -17.60 11.56
CA PHE A 121 -0.64 -17.23 12.88
C PHE A 121 -1.58 -16.02 12.88
N LEU A 122 -1.66 -15.26 11.76
CA LEU A 122 -2.60 -14.14 11.58
C LEU A 122 -3.93 -14.59 10.96
N ASP A 123 -4.01 -15.80 10.43
CA ASP A 123 -5.21 -16.32 9.79
C ASP A 123 -6.39 -16.37 10.76
N GLY A 124 -7.55 -15.91 10.29
CA GLY A 124 -8.76 -15.83 11.10
C GLY A 124 -8.79 -14.69 12.12
N LYS A 125 -7.75 -13.87 12.21
CA LYS A 125 -7.63 -12.74 13.15
C LYS A 125 -7.57 -11.38 12.49
N HIS A 126 -7.13 -11.32 11.25
CA HIS A 126 -6.97 -10.09 10.47
C HIS A 126 -7.66 -10.22 9.13
N THR A 127 -8.41 -9.18 8.73
CA THR A 127 -9.08 -9.12 7.44
C THR A 127 -8.07 -8.95 6.32
N ILE A 128 -7.93 -9.97 5.49
CA ILE A 128 -7.20 -9.88 4.22
C ILE A 128 -8.10 -9.19 3.20
N PHE A 129 -7.62 -8.11 2.58
CA PHE A 129 -8.43 -7.36 1.62
C PHE A 129 -7.73 -7.05 0.30
N GLY A 130 -6.50 -7.54 0.12
CA GLY A 130 -5.77 -7.31 -1.11
C GLY A 130 -4.41 -7.98 -1.15
N ARG A 131 -3.68 -7.68 -2.21
CA ARG A 131 -2.28 -8.09 -2.40
C ARG A 131 -1.50 -7.00 -3.10
N ILE A 132 -0.18 -7.08 -3.04
CA ILE A 132 0.68 -6.26 -3.88
C ILE A 132 0.53 -6.73 -5.34
N TYR A 133 0.02 -5.85 -6.18
CA TYR A 133 -0.10 -6.06 -7.63
C TYR A 133 1.23 -5.81 -8.34
N SER A 134 1.90 -4.72 -7.97
CA SER A 134 3.23 -4.35 -8.49
C SER A 134 4.05 -3.60 -7.44
N GLY A 135 5.36 -3.59 -7.60
CA GLY A 135 6.26 -2.90 -6.67
C GLY A 135 6.63 -3.71 -5.42
N MET A 136 6.52 -5.05 -5.44
CA MET A 136 6.93 -5.89 -4.31
C MET A 136 8.38 -5.64 -3.88
N GLY A 137 9.28 -5.32 -4.81
CA GLY A 137 10.66 -4.96 -4.51
C GLY A 137 10.79 -3.71 -3.63
N VAL A 138 9.85 -2.75 -3.75
CA VAL A 138 9.79 -1.58 -2.86
C VAL A 138 9.42 -2.00 -1.46
N VAL A 139 8.39 -2.84 -1.31
CA VAL A 139 7.96 -3.37 -0.01
C VAL A 139 9.06 -4.21 0.66
N GLN A 140 9.77 -5.00 -0.10
CA GLN A 140 10.93 -5.77 0.39
C GLN A 140 12.04 -4.85 0.91
N ARG A 141 12.36 -3.75 0.19
CA ARG A 141 13.32 -2.76 0.67
C ARG A 141 12.87 -2.07 1.95
N MET A 142 11.57 -1.76 2.08
CA MET A 142 11.02 -1.26 3.35
C MET A 142 11.30 -2.23 4.49
N GLY A 143 11.10 -3.52 4.28
CA GLY A 143 11.33 -4.56 5.27
C GLY A 143 12.78 -4.69 5.72
N MET A 144 13.74 -4.16 4.96
CA MET A 144 15.17 -4.14 5.31
C MET A 144 15.62 -2.83 5.96
N THR A 145 14.72 -1.88 6.15
CA THR A 145 15.03 -0.58 6.77
C THR A 145 15.46 -0.78 8.22
N PRO A 146 16.55 -0.14 8.67
CA PRO A 146 16.95 -0.16 10.08
C PRO A 146 15.86 0.42 10.97
N THR A 147 15.55 -0.28 12.06
CA THR A 147 14.54 0.13 13.05
C THR A 147 15.17 0.32 14.42
N ASP A 148 14.45 1.00 15.31
CA ASP A 148 14.78 1.08 16.74
C ASP A 148 14.20 -0.15 17.50
N ASP A 149 14.31 -0.12 18.82
CA ASP A 149 13.87 -1.20 19.70
C ASP A 149 12.34 -1.35 19.78
N GLU A 150 11.59 -0.39 19.24
CA GLU A 150 10.15 -0.39 19.13
C GLU A 150 9.66 -0.72 17.69
N ASP A 151 10.53 -1.26 16.86
CA ASP A 151 10.27 -1.59 15.44
C ASP A 151 9.93 -0.37 14.57
N ARG A 152 10.27 0.83 15.02
CA ARG A 152 10.07 2.06 14.26
C ARG A 152 11.26 2.31 13.32
N PRO A 153 11.03 2.61 12.04
CA PRO A 153 12.10 3.00 11.13
C PRO A 153 12.91 4.19 11.65
N ARG A 154 14.23 4.05 11.70
CA ARG A 154 15.14 5.14 12.10
C ARG A 154 15.11 6.31 11.13
N SER A 155 14.90 6.03 9.85
CA SER A 155 14.60 7.03 8.82
C SER A 155 13.16 6.86 8.40
N PRO A 156 12.30 7.89 8.55
CA PRO A 156 10.89 7.77 8.22
C PRO A 156 10.65 7.36 6.76
N ILE A 157 9.77 6.39 6.54
CA ILE A 157 9.24 6.04 5.23
C ILE A 157 7.85 6.67 5.12
N THR A 158 7.75 7.67 4.25
CA THR A 158 6.54 8.49 4.12
C THR A 158 5.77 8.11 2.87
N ILE A 159 4.45 8.01 2.98
CA ILE A 159 3.52 7.96 1.85
C ILE A 159 3.36 9.40 1.35
N HIS A 160 3.90 9.72 0.18
CA HIS A 160 3.72 11.03 -0.42
C HIS A 160 2.30 11.19 -0.94
N GLN A 161 1.76 10.14 -1.54
CA GLN A 161 0.39 10.12 -2.03
C GLN A 161 -0.13 8.69 -2.15
N ALA A 162 -1.42 8.50 -1.82
CA ALA A 162 -2.18 7.30 -2.14
C ALA A 162 -3.31 7.66 -3.10
N ARG A 163 -3.47 6.89 -4.20
CA ARG A 163 -4.52 7.12 -5.21
C ARG A 163 -5.22 5.83 -5.59
N PRO A 164 -6.57 5.83 -5.61
CA PRO A 164 -7.33 4.71 -6.12
C PRO A 164 -7.45 4.77 -7.65
N PHE A 165 -7.55 3.60 -8.30
CA PHE A 165 -7.69 3.42 -9.74
C PHE A 165 -8.78 2.39 -10.06
N ARG A 166 -9.49 2.60 -11.18
CA ARG A 166 -10.52 1.68 -11.70
C ARG A 166 -9.95 0.52 -12.52
N GLY A 167 -8.69 0.26 -12.43
CA GLY A 167 -7.93 -0.78 -13.09
C GLY A 167 -6.49 -0.66 -12.67
N PRO A 168 -5.58 -1.51 -13.17
CA PRO A 168 -4.17 -1.34 -12.91
C PRO A 168 -3.72 0.03 -13.39
N PRO A 169 -3.06 0.86 -12.55
CA PRO A 169 -2.50 2.13 -13.00
C PRO A 169 -1.42 1.88 -14.05
N PRO A 170 -1.20 2.81 -14.99
CA PRO A 170 -0.14 2.68 -15.98
C PRO A 170 1.21 2.59 -15.27
N PRO A 171 2.15 1.80 -15.81
CA PRO A 171 3.50 1.73 -15.26
C PRO A 171 4.13 3.13 -15.31
N LYS A 172 4.75 3.55 -14.20
CA LYS A 172 5.51 4.79 -14.19
C LYS A 172 6.65 4.70 -15.20
N PRO A 173 6.95 5.78 -15.94
CA PRO A 173 8.16 5.85 -16.77
C PRO A 173 9.35 5.50 -15.89
N GLN A 174 10.16 4.54 -16.34
CA GLN A 174 11.42 4.24 -15.67
C GLN A 174 12.30 5.49 -15.73
N GLN A 175 12.50 6.15 -14.60
CA GLN A 175 13.52 7.17 -14.46
C GLN A 175 14.88 6.45 -14.55
N GLY A 176 15.49 6.44 -15.72
CA GLY A 176 16.79 5.80 -15.87
C GLY A 176 17.17 5.32 -17.28
N ALA A 177 16.63 5.94 -18.34
CA ALA A 177 17.25 5.86 -19.68
C ALA A 177 17.53 7.28 -20.17
N ALA A 178 18.31 8.03 -19.39
CA ALA A 178 18.83 9.31 -19.84
C ALA A 178 20.05 9.05 -20.72
N ALA A 179 19.86 9.35 -22.02
CA ALA A 179 20.86 9.87 -22.92
C ALA A 179 22.28 9.26 -22.89
N LEU A 180 22.45 8.16 -23.60
CA LEU A 180 23.71 7.88 -24.28
C LEU A 180 23.41 7.92 -25.79
N GLY A 181 23.75 9.03 -26.46
CA GLY A 181 23.69 9.07 -27.91
C GLY A 181 23.31 10.40 -28.53
N ALA A 182 24.04 11.46 -28.24
CA ALA A 182 24.12 12.61 -29.11
C ALA A 182 25.54 13.20 -28.98
N GLY A 183 26.49 12.59 -29.68
CA GLY A 183 27.85 13.06 -29.71
C GLY A 183 28.52 12.67 -31.03
N GLN A 184 28.74 13.70 -31.87
CA GLN A 184 29.71 13.72 -32.94
C GLN A 184 29.26 13.30 -34.35
N ALA A 185 28.61 14.25 -35.02
CA ALA A 185 28.75 14.39 -36.45
C ALA A 185 30.06 15.14 -36.71
N HIS A 186 31.08 14.45 -37.17
CA HIS A 186 32.32 15.05 -37.65
C HIS A 186 32.08 15.60 -39.09
N ALA A 187 32.09 16.90 -39.18
CA ALA A 187 32.23 17.57 -40.47
C ALA A 187 33.67 17.38 -40.99
N ARG A 188 33.85 16.64 -42.06
CA ARG A 188 35.06 16.65 -42.84
C ARG A 188 34.98 17.79 -43.82
N ILE A 189 35.83 18.77 -43.64
CA ILE A 189 36.12 19.80 -44.63
C ILE A 189 37.26 19.27 -45.50
N THR A 190 37.00 19.07 -46.79
CA THR A 190 38.01 18.84 -47.80
C THR A 190 38.45 20.19 -48.32
N ALA A 191 39.77 20.50 -48.20
CA ALA A 191 40.42 21.58 -48.88
C ALA A 191 41.11 20.98 -50.09
N SER A 192 40.93 21.66 -51.23
CA SER A 192 41.81 21.60 -52.44
C SER A 192 42.49 22.90 -52.56
#